data_0ac4f38d343d6dd5572899cf8fb90c3c
#
_entry.id   0ac4f38d343d6dd5572899cf8fb90c3c
#
_cell.length_a   1.000
_cell.length_b   1.000
_cell.length_c   1.000
_cell.angle_alpha   90.00
_cell.angle_beta   90.00
_cell.angle_gamma   90.00
#
_symmetry.space_group_name_H-M   'P 1'
#
loop_
_entity.id
_entity.type
_entity.pdbx_description
1 polymer ?
#
loop_
_entity_poly.entity_id
_entity_poly.type
_entity_poly.pdbx_seq_one_letter_code
_entity_poly.pdbx_strand_id
1 'polypeptide(L)'
;MKLDLYKDQILKLAGSMPRVGRLSAPDATATAHSRLCGSRITVDIKIDDNVIIDYAHDSKACAIGKASASVVAGVVVGLTTEDVYEGAEIMSLILRDKTPPPAGLWSALEPFLPVADFRSRHHSAFLPFEALQRAIAEANPSQARQADVALSLE
;
A
#
# COMPACT_ATOMS: atom_id res chain seq x y z
N MET A 1 -3.41 -25.86 4.13
CA MET A 1 -4.42 -25.15 3.33
C MET A 1 -3.94 -23.75 2.98
N LYS A 2 -4.22 -23.32 1.75
CA LYS A 2 -3.78 -21.99 1.30
C LYS A 2 -4.30 -20.86 2.18
N LEU A 3 -5.54 -20.95 2.62
CA LEU A 3 -6.16 -19.89 3.45
C LEU A 3 -5.39 -19.71 4.76
N ASP A 4 -5.03 -20.79 5.43
CA ASP A 4 -4.25 -20.72 6.67
C ASP A 4 -2.86 -20.17 6.42
N LEU A 5 -2.24 -20.57 5.32
CA LEU A 5 -0.93 -20.05 4.92
C LEU A 5 -0.98 -18.54 4.70
N TYR A 6 -1.99 -18.04 3.98
CA TYR A 6 -2.14 -16.61 3.75
C TYR A 6 -2.37 -15.84 5.04
N LYS A 7 -3.18 -16.40 5.96
CA LYS A 7 -3.40 -15.79 7.27
C LYS A 7 -2.09 -15.67 8.05
N ASP A 8 -1.29 -16.73 8.06
CA ASP A 8 0.00 -16.72 8.75
C ASP A 8 0.95 -15.71 8.13
N GLN A 9 0.96 -15.59 6.80
CA GLN A 9 1.79 -14.60 6.11
C GLN A 9 1.36 -13.17 6.44
N ILE A 10 0.05 -12.91 6.51
CA ILE A 10 -0.49 -11.60 6.90
C ILE A 10 -0.02 -11.24 8.32
N LEU A 11 -0.16 -12.18 9.27
CA LEU A 11 0.25 -11.92 10.65
C LEU A 11 1.76 -11.68 10.77
N LYS A 12 2.54 -12.42 10.02
CA LYS A 12 4.00 -12.25 10.00
C LYS A 12 4.40 -10.88 9.44
N LEU A 13 3.78 -10.48 8.33
CA LEU A 13 4.02 -9.16 7.73
C LEU A 13 3.63 -8.04 8.70
N ALA A 14 2.48 -8.18 9.36
CA ALA A 14 2.01 -7.17 10.31
C ALA A 14 2.93 -7.05 11.53
N GLY A 15 3.61 -8.12 11.89
CA GLY A 15 4.48 -8.16 13.07
C GLY A 15 5.89 -7.64 12.83
N SER A 16 6.31 -7.41 11.60
CA SER A 16 7.68 -6.99 11.29
C SER A 16 7.74 -5.99 10.16
N MET A 17 7.06 -4.86 10.35
CA MET A 17 7.01 -3.80 9.33
C MET A 17 8.37 -3.10 9.20
N PRO A 18 8.95 -3.03 7.99
CA PRO A 18 10.15 -2.24 7.77
C PRO A 18 9.82 -0.75 7.66
N ARG A 19 10.82 0.10 7.81
CA ARG A 19 10.77 1.54 7.57
C ARG A 19 9.73 2.29 8.39
N VAL A 20 9.42 1.80 9.60
CA VAL A 20 8.50 2.49 10.51
C VAL A 20 9.17 3.74 11.04
N GLY A 21 8.44 4.86 11.02
CA GLY A 21 8.92 6.14 11.55
C GLY A 21 8.57 7.29 10.61
N ARG A 22 9.38 8.34 10.67
CA ARG A 22 9.21 9.56 9.87
C ARG A 22 10.56 9.96 9.26
N LEU A 23 10.53 10.52 8.05
CA LEU A 23 11.74 11.12 7.47
C LEU A 23 11.93 12.52 8.04
N SER A 24 13.19 12.93 8.20
CA SER A 24 13.50 14.26 8.75
C SER A 24 13.22 15.40 7.76
N ALA A 25 13.35 15.12 6.46
CA ALA A 25 13.16 16.13 5.42
C ALA A 25 12.48 15.50 4.19
N PRO A 26 11.21 15.09 4.31
CA PRO A 26 10.52 14.47 3.17
C PRO A 26 10.22 15.50 2.08
N ASP A 27 10.14 15.03 0.84
CA ASP A 27 9.65 15.86 -0.26
C ASP A 27 8.13 15.98 -0.22
N ALA A 28 7.45 14.96 0.31
CA ALA A 28 6.01 14.98 0.50
C ALA A 28 5.60 14.05 1.63
N THR A 29 4.48 14.38 2.26
CA THR A 29 3.86 13.61 3.33
C THR A 29 2.36 13.53 3.04
N ALA A 30 1.79 12.36 3.23
CA ALA A 30 0.34 12.19 3.08
C ALA A 30 -0.20 11.22 4.11
N THR A 31 -1.45 11.44 4.49
CA THR A 31 -2.16 10.57 5.44
C THR A 31 -3.44 10.07 4.80
N ALA A 32 -3.71 8.79 4.93
CA ALA A 32 -4.96 8.19 4.51
C ALA A 32 -5.63 7.50 5.70
N HIS A 33 -6.96 7.53 5.69
CA HIS A 33 -7.79 6.98 6.77
C HIS A 33 -8.82 6.02 6.20
N SER A 34 -9.13 4.98 6.96
CA SER A 34 -10.30 4.14 6.70
C SER A 34 -11.34 4.38 7.80
N ARG A 35 -12.50 4.89 7.42
CA ARG A 35 -13.58 5.17 8.38
C ARG A 35 -14.19 3.91 8.97
N LEU A 36 -14.21 2.82 8.19
CA LEU A 36 -14.85 1.57 8.60
C LEU A 36 -14.11 0.88 9.74
N CYS A 37 -12.79 0.90 9.72
CA CYS A 37 -11.99 0.20 10.73
C CYS A 37 -11.13 1.13 11.59
N GLY A 38 -11.18 2.45 11.34
CA GLY A 38 -10.38 3.42 12.08
C GLY A 38 -8.90 3.38 11.77
N SER A 39 -8.49 2.64 10.75
CA SER A 39 -7.09 2.56 10.34
C SER A 39 -6.60 3.89 9.77
N ARG A 40 -5.33 4.20 9.99
CA ARG A 40 -4.68 5.41 9.48
C ARG A 40 -3.23 5.08 9.15
N ILE A 41 -2.75 5.65 8.06
CA ILE A 41 -1.33 5.59 7.72
C ILE A 41 -0.85 6.96 7.26
N THR A 42 0.32 7.36 7.75
CA THR A 42 1.03 8.54 7.27
C THR A 42 2.32 8.07 6.59
N VAL A 43 2.55 8.52 5.36
CA VAL A 43 3.77 8.18 4.63
C VAL A 43 4.57 9.44 4.34
N ASP A 44 5.89 9.31 4.45
CA ASP A 44 6.85 10.32 4.01
C ASP A 44 7.65 9.74 2.86
N ILE A 45 7.86 10.52 1.82
CA ILE A 45 8.67 10.10 0.68
C ILE A 45 9.71 11.14 0.32
N LYS A 46 10.84 10.66 -0.22
CA LYS A 46 11.74 11.46 -1.05
C LYS A 46 11.69 10.86 -2.45
N ILE A 47 11.61 11.73 -3.44
CA ILE A 47 11.46 11.32 -4.83
C ILE A 47 12.43 12.12 -5.70
N ASP A 48 13.05 11.44 -6.65
CA ASP A 48 13.97 12.06 -7.60
C ASP A 48 13.78 11.39 -8.95
N ASP A 49 13.52 12.21 -9.97
CA ASP A 49 13.32 11.73 -11.34
C ASP A 49 12.32 10.57 -11.42
N ASN A 50 11.17 10.74 -10.74
CA ASN A 50 10.08 9.75 -10.68
C ASN A 50 10.44 8.42 -10.00
N VAL A 51 11.55 8.40 -9.26
CA VAL A 51 11.95 7.23 -8.47
C VAL A 51 11.87 7.58 -7.00
N ILE A 52 11.24 6.71 -6.21
CA ILE A 52 11.18 6.87 -4.77
C ILE A 52 12.52 6.48 -4.19
N ILE A 53 13.22 7.45 -3.60
CA ILE A 53 14.58 7.23 -3.09
C ILE A 53 14.63 7.05 -1.58
N ASP A 54 13.58 7.44 -0.87
CA ASP A 54 13.47 7.16 0.56
C ASP A 54 12.01 7.12 0.97
N TYR A 55 11.70 6.42 2.05
CA TYR A 55 10.32 6.16 2.47
C TYR A 55 10.28 5.85 3.96
N ALA A 56 9.29 6.39 4.65
CA ALA A 56 8.96 5.99 6.01
C ALA A 56 7.45 6.04 6.19
N HIS A 57 6.93 5.28 7.14
CA HIS A 57 5.52 5.28 7.43
C HIS A 57 5.24 5.14 8.92
N ASP A 58 4.11 5.70 9.33
CA ASP A 58 3.58 5.55 10.67
C ASP A 58 2.14 5.05 10.52
N SER A 59 1.89 3.82 10.96
CA SER A 59 0.63 3.13 10.73
C SER A 59 -0.06 2.80 12.04
N LYS A 60 -1.35 3.18 12.15
CA LYS A 60 -2.25 2.69 13.19
C LYS A 60 -3.37 1.95 12.49
N ALA A 61 -3.25 0.63 12.43
CA ALA A 61 -4.13 -0.18 11.60
C ALA A 61 -4.32 -1.56 12.17
N CYS A 62 -5.33 -2.27 11.66
CA CYS A 62 -5.51 -3.69 11.92
C CYS A 62 -4.39 -4.49 11.25
N ALA A 63 -4.34 -5.80 11.54
CA ALA A 63 -3.30 -6.67 10.97
C ALA A 63 -3.25 -6.61 9.44
N ILE A 64 -4.40 -6.52 8.78
CA ILE A 64 -4.46 -6.43 7.31
C ILE A 64 -3.82 -5.14 6.81
N GLY A 65 -4.14 -4.02 7.42
CA GLY A 65 -3.54 -2.74 7.05
C GLY A 65 -2.04 -2.71 7.33
N LYS A 66 -1.62 -3.25 8.46
CA LYS A 66 -0.18 -3.34 8.78
C LYS A 66 0.56 -4.25 7.83
N ALA A 67 -0.04 -5.39 7.45
CA ALA A 67 0.58 -6.31 6.51
C ALA A 67 0.75 -5.65 5.14
N SER A 68 -0.26 -4.92 4.67
CA SER A 68 -0.17 -4.18 3.41
C SER A 68 0.93 -3.12 3.48
N ALA A 69 0.98 -2.35 4.56
CA ALA A 69 2.03 -1.36 4.79
C ALA A 69 3.42 -2.01 4.77
N SER A 70 3.53 -3.21 5.32
CA SER A 70 4.78 -3.96 5.35
C SER A 70 5.25 -4.34 3.94
N VAL A 71 4.34 -4.83 3.09
CA VAL A 71 4.68 -5.17 1.70
C VAL A 71 5.17 -3.93 0.95
N VAL A 72 4.42 -2.84 1.04
CA VAL A 72 4.81 -1.59 0.36
C VAL A 72 6.17 -1.12 0.85
N ALA A 73 6.36 -1.04 2.17
CA ALA A 73 7.62 -0.55 2.73
C ALA A 73 8.81 -1.43 2.34
N GLY A 74 8.57 -2.73 2.13
CA GLY A 74 9.62 -3.66 1.75
C GLY A 74 10.14 -3.53 0.33
N VAL A 75 9.36 -2.90 -0.57
CA VAL A 75 9.71 -2.83 -2.00
C VAL A 75 9.81 -1.41 -2.55
N VAL A 76 9.26 -0.42 -1.86
CA VAL A 76 8.99 0.90 -2.43
C VAL A 76 10.23 1.70 -2.81
N VAL A 77 11.32 1.60 -2.03
CA VAL A 77 12.53 2.37 -2.33
C VAL A 77 13.18 1.78 -3.57
N GLY A 78 13.40 2.64 -4.56
CA GLY A 78 13.93 2.26 -5.86
C GLY A 78 12.84 2.06 -6.92
N LEU A 79 11.56 2.12 -6.54
CA LEU A 79 10.46 1.99 -7.50
C LEU A 79 10.16 3.31 -8.20
N THR A 80 9.72 3.22 -9.44
CA THR A 80 9.18 4.37 -10.15
C THR A 80 7.76 4.65 -9.68
N THR A 81 7.24 5.83 -9.99
CA THR A 81 5.85 6.15 -9.72
C THR A 81 4.91 5.20 -10.45
N GLU A 82 5.26 4.77 -11.67
CA GLU A 82 4.48 3.79 -12.42
C GLU A 82 4.40 2.45 -11.72
N ASP A 83 5.51 2.00 -11.13
CA ASP A 83 5.53 0.75 -10.35
C ASP A 83 4.55 0.82 -9.17
N VAL A 84 4.46 1.99 -8.52
CA VAL A 84 3.52 2.20 -7.42
C VAL A 84 2.08 2.11 -7.91
N TYR A 85 1.77 2.78 -9.03
CA TYR A 85 0.43 2.73 -9.60
C TYR A 85 0.05 1.31 -10.03
N GLU A 86 1.01 0.57 -10.57
CA GLU A 86 0.79 -0.84 -10.90
C GLU A 86 0.43 -1.65 -9.64
N GLY A 87 1.16 -1.44 -8.55
CA GLY A 87 0.86 -2.12 -7.30
C GLY A 87 -0.53 -1.79 -6.77
N ALA A 88 -0.93 -0.52 -6.86
CA ALA A 88 -2.26 -0.08 -6.46
C ALA A 88 -3.34 -0.77 -7.31
N GLU A 89 -3.14 -0.87 -8.62
CA GLU A 89 -4.06 -1.55 -9.51
C GLU A 89 -4.16 -3.04 -9.19
N ILE A 90 -3.03 -3.68 -8.96
CA ILE A 90 -2.98 -5.10 -8.59
C ILE A 90 -3.76 -5.34 -7.30
N MET A 91 -3.53 -4.52 -6.26
CA MET A 91 -4.28 -4.67 -5.01
C MET A 91 -5.76 -4.45 -5.22
N SER A 92 -6.15 -3.45 -6.01
CA SER A 92 -7.55 -3.19 -6.33
C SER A 92 -8.22 -4.40 -6.98
N LEU A 93 -7.54 -5.03 -7.94
CA LEU A 93 -8.06 -6.22 -8.63
C LEU A 93 -8.14 -7.43 -7.70
N ILE A 94 -7.19 -7.60 -6.80
CA ILE A 94 -7.25 -8.65 -5.78
C ILE A 94 -8.51 -8.48 -4.95
N LEU A 95 -8.75 -7.27 -4.45
CA LEU A 95 -9.86 -7.01 -3.53
C LEU A 95 -11.21 -7.08 -4.21
N ARG A 96 -11.33 -6.58 -5.44
CA ARG A 96 -12.61 -6.57 -6.16
C ARG A 96 -12.95 -7.90 -6.80
N ASP A 97 -11.97 -8.53 -7.43
CA ASP A 97 -12.20 -9.63 -8.35
C ASP A 97 -11.45 -10.92 -7.99
N LYS A 98 -10.72 -10.94 -6.87
CA LYS A 98 -9.85 -12.06 -6.48
C LYS A 98 -8.86 -12.43 -7.58
N THR A 99 -8.41 -11.45 -8.35
CA THR A 99 -7.43 -11.66 -9.40
C THR A 99 -6.05 -11.87 -8.77
N PRO A 100 -5.41 -13.03 -8.98
CA PRO A 100 -4.07 -13.24 -8.41
C PRO A 100 -3.06 -12.25 -8.96
N PRO A 101 -2.10 -11.79 -8.15
CA PRO A 101 -1.07 -10.88 -8.64
C PRO A 101 -0.16 -11.62 -9.64
N PRO A 102 0.40 -10.88 -10.61
CA PRO A 102 1.38 -11.49 -11.51
C PRO A 102 2.65 -11.86 -10.77
N ALA A 103 3.44 -12.74 -11.35
CA ALA A 103 4.78 -13.04 -10.83
C ALA A 103 5.63 -11.75 -10.89
N GLY A 104 6.58 -11.62 -9.96
CA GLY A 104 7.51 -10.49 -9.94
C GLY A 104 7.31 -9.58 -8.75
N LEU A 105 7.46 -8.27 -9.00
CA LEU A 105 7.53 -7.24 -7.96
C LEU A 105 6.39 -7.30 -6.93
N TRP A 106 5.16 -7.43 -7.38
CA TRP A 106 3.99 -7.37 -6.51
C TRP A 106 3.42 -8.75 -6.16
N SER A 107 4.15 -9.83 -6.44
CA SER A 107 3.71 -11.18 -6.06
C SER A 107 3.52 -11.35 -4.55
N ALA A 108 4.19 -10.52 -3.75
CA ALA A 108 4.03 -10.51 -2.30
C ALA A 108 2.62 -10.12 -1.84
N LEU A 109 1.78 -9.60 -2.74
CA LEU A 109 0.38 -9.29 -2.43
C LEU A 109 -0.55 -10.52 -2.48
N GLU A 110 -0.07 -11.67 -2.90
CA GLU A 110 -0.90 -12.87 -2.98
C GLU A 110 -1.64 -13.20 -1.67
N PRO A 111 -1.05 -13.04 -0.48
CA PRO A 111 -1.76 -13.34 0.78
C PRO A 111 -3.03 -12.53 1.02
N PHE A 112 -3.24 -11.46 0.24
CA PHE A 112 -4.43 -10.63 0.36
C PHE A 112 -5.64 -11.16 -0.43
N LEU A 113 -5.48 -12.24 -1.20
CA LEU A 113 -6.59 -12.81 -1.97
C LEU A 113 -7.83 -13.12 -1.10
N PRO A 114 -7.69 -13.73 0.11
CA PRO A 114 -8.87 -13.98 0.95
C PRO A 114 -9.53 -12.72 1.47
N VAL A 115 -8.82 -11.59 1.52
CA VAL A 115 -9.37 -10.31 2.00
C VAL A 115 -10.49 -9.83 1.07
N ALA A 116 -10.52 -10.29 -0.18
CA ALA A 116 -11.58 -9.96 -1.12
C ALA A 116 -12.97 -10.28 -0.56
N ASP A 117 -13.09 -11.30 0.27
CA ASP A 117 -14.37 -11.70 0.87
C ASP A 117 -14.79 -10.84 2.07
N PHE A 118 -13.93 -9.92 2.51
CA PHE A 118 -14.18 -9.08 3.69
C PHE A 118 -14.18 -7.61 3.29
N ARG A 119 -15.30 -7.15 2.74
CA ARG A 119 -15.41 -5.79 2.17
C ARG A 119 -15.04 -4.70 3.17
N SER A 120 -15.37 -4.89 4.45
CA SER A 120 -15.03 -3.91 5.49
C SER A 120 -13.52 -3.73 5.69
N ARG A 121 -12.70 -4.64 5.16
CA ARG A 121 -11.24 -4.59 5.26
C ARG A 121 -10.56 -4.13 3.97
N HIS A 122 -11.30 -3.96 2.89
CA HIS A 122 -10.71 -3.57 1.60
C HIS A 122 -9.96 -2.25 1.70
N HIS A 123 -10.57 -1.24 2.29
CA HIS A 123 -9.94 0.06 2.39
C HIS A 123 -8.66 0.00 3.24
N SER A 124 -8.68 -0.78 4.33
CA SER A 124 -7.50 -0.95 5.18
C SER A 124 -6.33 -1.57 4.39
N ALA A 125 -6.60 -2.58 3.58
CA ALA A 125 -5.57 -3.19 2.73
C ALA A 125 -5.05 -2.22 1.67
N PHE A 126 -5.88 -1.30 1.21
CA PHE A 126 -5.52 -0.34 0.17
C PHE A 126 -4.85 0.93 0.71
N LEU A 127 -4.96 1.22 2.00
CA LEU A 127 -4.49 2.49 2.59
C LEU A 127 -3.05 2.87 2.24
N PRO A 128 -2.06 1.96 2.30
CA PRO A 128 -0.69 2.36 1.97
C PRO A 128 -0.55 2.86 0.54
N PHE A 129 -1.28 2.26 -0.40
CA PHE A 129 -1.29 2.70 -1.79
C PHE A 129 -1.96 4.06 -1.94
N GLU A 130 -3.08 4.27 -1.23
CA GLU A 130 -3.78 5.54 -1.26
C GLU A 130 -2.89 6.68 -0.73
N ALA A 131 -2.27 6.47 0.42
CA ALA A 131 -1.39 7.47 1.03
C ALA A 131 -0.18 7.76 0.14
N LEU A 132 0.41 6.71 -0.43
CA LEU A 132 1.59 6.84 -1.27
C LEU A 132 1.26 7.59 -2.56
N GLN A 133 0.13 7.30 -3.19
CA GLN A 133 -0.30 8.04 -4.38
C GLN A 133 -0.55 9.51 -4.06
N ARG A 134 -1.13 9.83 -2.91
CA ARG A 134 -1.32 11.22 -2.49
C ARG A 134 0.01 11.94 -2.27
N ALA A 135 0.99 11.25 -1.68
CA ALA A 135 2.32 11.82 -1.47
C ALA A 135 3.01 12.08 -2.82
N ILE A 136 2.91 11.15 -3.76
CA ILE A 136 3.44 11.33 -5.11
C ILE A 136 2.76 12.52 -5.79
N ALA A 137 1.45 12.66 -5.65
CA ALA A 137 0.70 13.76 -6.23
C ALA A 137 1.14 15.11 -5.67
N GLU A 138 1.42 15.18 -4.38
CA GLU A 138 1.92 16.39 -3.73
C GLU A 138 3.31 16.76 -4.24
N ALA A 139 4.18 15.77 -4.42
CA ALA A 139 5.54 15.99 -4.92
C ALA A 139 5.57 16.30 -6.41
N ASN A 140 4.66 15.71 -7.19
CA ASN A 140 4.61 15.82 -8.65
C ASN A 140 3.18 16.05 -9.14
N PRO A 141 2.59 17.26 -8.95
CA PRO A 141 1.18 17.51 -9.27
C PRO A 141 0.80 17.23 -10.73
N SER A 142 1.71 17.44 -11.67
CA SER A 142 1.42 17.27 -13.10
C SER A 142 1.25 15.80 -13.50
N GLN A 143 1.88 14.86 -12.79
CA GLN A 143 1.77 13.43 -13.08
C GLN A 143 0.57 12.77 -12.41
N ALA A 144 0.17 13.26 -11.25
CA ALA A 144 -0.84 12.63 -10.42
C ALA A 144 -2.21 12.49 -11.10
N ARG A 145 -2.56 13.42 -11.97
CA ARG A 145 -3.89 13.48 -12.58
C ARG A 145 -4.19 12.37 -13.57
N GLN A 146 -3.15 11.74 -14.12
CA GLN A 146 -3.30 10.77 -15.21
C GLN A 146 -3.23 9.32 -14.75
N ALA A 147 -2.71 9.08 -13.55
CA ALA A 147 -2.34 7.74 -13.13
C ALA A 147 -2.95 7.30 -11.80
N ASP A 148 -3.74 8.16 -11.14
CA ASP A 148 -4.37 7.82 -9.86
C ASP A 148 -5.22 6.56 -9.98
N VAL A 149 -4.97 5.62 -9.10
CA VAL A 149 -5.77 4.41 -8.96
C VAL A 149 -6.61 4.55 -7.70
N ALA A 150 -7.90 4.42 -7.85
CA ALA A 150 -8.84 4.46 -6.73
C ALA A 150 -9.41 3.07 -6.46
N LEU A 151 -9.63 2.78 -5.19
CA LEU A 151 -10.35 1.57 -4.80
C LEU A 151 -11.85 1.85 -4.91
N SER A 152 -12.56 1.02 -5.69
CA SER A 152 -14.01 1.06 -5.71
C SER A 152 -14.54 0.35 -4.47
N LEU A 153 -15.35 1.05 -3.68
CA LEU A 153 -15.93 0.51 -2.44
C LEU A 153 -17.38 0.06 -2.62
N GLU A 154 -17.86 0.04 -3.82
CA GLU A 154 -19.24 -0.36 -4.11
C GLU A 154 -19.48 -1.86 -3.99
#